data_4637d51bc649d41b75b7b5e5220d6e25
#
_entry.id   4637d51bc649d41b75b7b5e5220d6e25
#
_cell.length_a   1.000
_cell.length_b   1.000
_cell.length_c   1.000
_cell.angle_alpha   90.00
_cell.angle_beta   90.00
_cell.angle_gamma   90.00
#
_symmetry.space_group_name_H-M   'P 1'
#
loop_
_entity.id
_entity.type
_entity.pdbx_description
1 polymer ?
#
loop_
_entity_poly.entity_id
_entity_poly.type
_entity_poly.pdbx_seq_one_letter_code
_entity_poly.pdbx_strand_id
1 'polypeptide(L)'
;LALECFRIPHFYRAFYVYKYATGLSAAIALSQRVLTGGADELADYLGFLQGGCSEDPLDLLRNAGVDMEQPQAVDTALAHFGHLVDQLDDLL
;
A
#
# COMPACT_ATOMS: atom_id res chain seq x y z
N LEU A 1 -15.28 1.86 -23.29
CA LEU A 1 -14.52 1.72 -22.03
C LEU A 1 -13.82 0.36 -21.94
N ALA A 2 -14.49 -0.75 -22.38
CA ALA A 2 -13.90 -2.09 -22.26
C ALA A 2 -12.55 -2.26 -23.02
N LEU A 3 -12.30 -1.47 -24.05
CA LEU A 3 -11.09 -1.52 -24.86
C LEU A 3 -10.04 -0.46 -24.48
N GLU A 4 -10.31 0.37 -23.47
CA GLU A 4 -9.40 1.44 -23.06
C GLU A 4 -8.03 0.92 -22.60
N CYS A 5 -8.00 -0.26 -21.99
CA CYS A 5 -6.75 -0.88 -21.54
C CYS A 5 -5.76 -1.13 -22.69
N PHE A 6 -6.22 -1.29 -23.92
CA PHE A 6 -5.36 -1.52 -25.06
C PHE A 6 -4.60 -0.28 -25.53
N ARG A 7 -5.00 0.91 -25.08
CA ARG A 7 -4.29 2.16 -25.37
C ARG A 7 -3.17 2.45 -24.39
N ILE A 8 -3.10 1.73 -23.28
CA ILE A 8 -2.17 2.04 -22.18
C ILE A 8 -0.95 1.15 -22.30
N PRO A 9 0.22 1.71 -22.73
CA PRO A 9 1.41 0.88 -22.98
C PRO A 9 1.94 0.17 -21.73
N HIS A 10 1.62 0.67 -20.54
CA HIS A 10 2.01 0.06 -19.27
C HIS A 10 1.45 -1.36 -19.09
N PHE A 11 0.29 -1.65 -19.69
CA PHE A 11 -0.30 -2.98 -19.60
C PHE A 11 0.37 -4.01 -20.52
N TYR A 12 1.21 -3.58 -21.47
CA TYR A 12 1.95 -4.49 -22.33
C TYR A 12 3.21 -5.06 -21.67
N ARG A 13 3.56 -4.57 -20.46
CA ARG A 13 4.67 -5.10 -19.68
C ARG A 13 4.13 -6.03 -18.61
N ALA A 14 4.62 -7.27 -18.59
CA ALA A 14 4.24 -8.24 -17.57
C ALA A 14 4.52 -7.70 -16.17
N PHE A 15 3.52 -7.74 -15.31
CA PHE A 15 3.57 -7.31 -13.92
C PHE A 15 3.93 -5.84 -13.66
N TYR A 16 4.09 -5.02 -14.68
CA TYR A 16 4.54 -3.64 -14.51
C TYR A 16 3.60 -2.82 -13.60
N VAL A 17 2.29 -2.89 -13.86
CA VAL A 17 1.30 -2.13 -13.08
C VAL A 17 1.03 -2.73 -11.69
N TYR A 18 1.42 -3.97 -11.46
CA TYR A 18 1.29 -4.63 -10.15
C TYR A 18 2.01 -3.85 -9.04
N LYS A 19 3.13 -3.24 -9.34
CA LYS A 19 3.91 -2.45 -8.38
C LYS A 19 3.11 -1.28 -7.77
N TYR A 20 2.15 -0.71 -8.52
CA TYR A 20 1.31 0.37 -8.01
C TYR A 20 0.32 -0.14 -6.96
N ALA A 21 -0.25 -1.32 -7.19
CA ALA A 21 -1.13 -1.95 -6.21
C ALA A 21 -0.39 -2.30 -4.91
N THR A 22 0.80 -2.86 -5.01
CA THR A 22 1.64 -3.18 -3.84
C THR A 22 2.10 -1.93 -3.11
N GLY A 23 2.56 -0.91 -3.84
CA GLY A 23 2.99 0.36 -3.26
C GLY A 23 1.86 1.09 -2.53
N LEU A 24 0.66 1.15 -3.12
CA LEU A 24 -0.50 1.76 -2.49
C LEU A 24 -0.93 0.98 -1.24
N SER A 25 -0.96 -0.35 -1.30
CA SER A 25 -1.30 -1.19 -0.15
C SER A 25 -0.33 -0.98 1.01
N ALA A 26 0.97 -0.95 0.73
CA ALA A 26 1.99 -0.65 1.74
C ALA A 26 1.82 0.75 2.34
N ALA A 27 1.54 1.75 1.50
CA ALA A 27 1.32 3.13 1.95
C ALA A 27 0.10 3.25 2.87
N ILE A 28 -1.01 2.60 2.53
CA ILE A 28 -2.21 2.57 3.37
C ILE A 28 -1.92 1.90 4.70
N ALA A 29 -1.25 0.75 4.69
CA ALA A 29 -0.89 0.03 5.92
C ALA A 29 0.02 0.85 6.82
N LEU A 30 1.06 1.48 6.28
CA LEU A 30 1.97 2.35 7.03
C LEU A 30 1.23 3.57 7.59
N SER A 31 0.40 4.24 6.79
CA SER A 31 -0.35 5.41 7.24
C SER A 31 -1.31 5.09 8.39
N GLN A 32 -2.00 3.96 8.30
CA GLN A 32 -2.89 3.51 9.38
C GLN A 32 -2.11 3.21 10.66
N ARG A 33 -0.94 2.56 10.58
CA ARG A 33 -0.08 2.33 11.74
C ARG A 33 0.32 3.63 12.42
N VAL A 34 0.73 4.64 11.64
CA VAL A 34 1.12 5.96 12.19
C VAL A 34 -0.07 6.67 12.83
N LEU A 35 -1.25 6.63 12.19
CA LEU A 35 -2.45 7.34 12.66
C LEU A 35 -3.08 6.70 13.89
N THR A 36 -3.05 5.38 14.00
CA THR A 36 -3.69 4.63 15.09
C THR A 36 -2.73 4.16 16.17
N GLY A 37 -1.42 4.16 15.87
CA GLY A 37 -0.38 3.75 16.80
C GLY A 37 0.17 4.89 17.64
N GLY A 38 1.27 4.63 18.31
CA GLY A 38 1.95 5.57 19.19
C GLY A 38 3.33 5.99 18.66
N ALA A 39 4.21 6.32 19.60
CA ALA A 39 5.57 6.78 19.28
C ALA A 39 6.42 5.69 18.59
N ASP A 40 6.19 4.43 18.93
CA ASP A 40 6.94 3.31 18.36
C ASP A 40 6.63 3.12 16.87
N GLU A 41 5.35 3.17 16.48
CA GLU A 41 4.93 3.05 15.09
C GLU A 41 5.42 4.23 14.25
N LEU A 42 5.45 5.42 14.81
CA LEU A 42 6.03 6.59 14.17
C LEU A 42 7.55 6.44 13.98
N ALA A 43 8.25 5.94 15.00
CA ALA A 43 9.68 5.68 14.92
C ALA A 43 10.02 4.63 13.85
N ASP A 44 9.23 3.56 13.77
CA ASP A 44 9.35 2.53 12.73
C ASP A 44 9.20 3.13 11.32
N TYR A 45 8.20 3.98 11.13
CA TYR A 45 7.97 4.65 9.85
C TYR A 45 9.13 5.59 9.47
N LEU A 46 9.60 6.39 10.42
CA LEU A 46 10.75 7.27 10.18
C LEU A 46 12.02 6.47 9.88
N GLY A 47 12.21 5.35 10.56
CA GLY A 47 13.30 4.39 10.27
C GLY A 47 13.22 3.84 8.84
N PHE A 48 12.03 3.51 8.39
CA PHE A 48 11.80 3.09 7.00
C PHE A 48 12.22 4.18 6.00
N LEU A 49 11.84 5.42 6.23
CA LEU A 49 12.22 6.54 5.35
C LEU A 49 13.74 6.79 5.35
N GLN A 50 14.40 6.62 6.49
CA GLN A 50 15.85 6.79 6.62
C GLN A 50 16.64 5.63 6.03
N GLY A 51 16.01 4.48 5.87
CA GLY A 51 16.64 3.26 5.40
C GLY A 51 17.21 3.36 3.97
N GLY A 52 16.57 4.14 3.10
CA GLY A 52 17.00 4.29 1.70
C GLY A 52 17.10 2.94 1.00
N CYS A 53 18.28 2.61 0.51
CA CYS A 53 18.58 1.33 -0.14
C CYS A 53 19.50 0.43 0.73
N SER A 54 19.45 0.58 2.05
CA SER A 54 20.33 -0.17 2.96
C SER A 54 20.02 -1.66 3.04
N GLU A 55 18.75 -2.02 2.79
CA GLU A 55 18.26 -3.40 2.85
C GLU A 55 17.31 -3.66 1.68
N ASP A 56 16.87 -4.92 1.54
CA ASP A 56 15.83 -5.28 0.59
C ASP A 56 14.51 -4.54 0.93
N PRO A 57 13.77 -4.03 -0.06
CA PRO A 57 12.52 -3.31 0.19
C PRO A 57 11.50 -4.07 1.05
N LEU A 58 11.39 -5.38 0.89
CA LEU A 58 10.48 -6.19 1.70
C LEU A 58 10.91 -6.24 3.17
N ASP A 59 12.22 -6.28 3.42
CA ASP A 59 12.77 -6.29 4.77
C ASP A 59 12.61 -4.91 5.44
N LEU A 60 12.83 -3.82 4.70
CA LEU A 60 12.58 -2.47 5.20
C LEU A 60 11.12 -2.28 5.60
N LEU A 61 10.17 -2.75 4.78
CA LEU A 61 8.74 -2.70 5.10
C LEU A 61 8.39 -3.58 6.30
N ARG A 62 8.99 -4.77 6.38
CA ARG A 62 8.77 -5.69 7.51
C ARG A 62 9.27 -5.07 8.82
N ASN A 63 10.42 -4.42 8.81
CA ASN A 63 10.96 -3.69 9.96
C ASN A 63 10.05 -2.53 10.37
N ALA A 64 9.36 -1.92 9.42
CA ALA A 64 8.35 -0.89 9.69
C ALA A 64 6.97 -1.46 10.11
N GLY A 65 6.86 -2.79 10.22
CA GLY A 65 5.66 -3.47 10.67
C GLY A 65 4.67 -3.83 9.57
N VAL A 66 5.08 -3.79 8.30
CA VAL A 66 4.25 -4.17 7.15
C VAL A 66 4.90 -5.32 6.40
N ASP A 67 4.34 -6.51 6.53
CA ASP A 67 4.81 -7.70 5.82
C ASP A 67 4.01 -7.91 4.53
N MET A 68 4.62 -7.56 3.39
CA MET A 68 3.97 -7.70 2.07
C MET A 68 3.92 -9.15 1.57
N GLU A 69 4.58 -10.08 2.24
CA GLU A 69 4.46 -11.52 1.94
C GLU A 69 3.22 -12.15 2.60
N GLN A 70 2.54 -11.40 3.47
CA GLN A 70 1.28 -11.77 4.09
C GLN A 70 0.11 -11.01 3.47
N PRO A 71 -1.11 -11.55 3.49
CA PRO A 71 -2.25 -10.91 2.84
C PRO A 71 -2.76 -9.65 3.53
N GLN A 72 -2.39 -9.41 4.78
CA GLN A 72 -2.97 -8.35 5.62
C GLN A 72 -2.90 -6.96 5.00
N ALA A 73 -1.77 -6.58 4.39
CA ALA A 73 -1.62 -5.24 3.82
C ALA A 73 -2.60 -5.01 2.65
N VAL A 74 -2.76 -6.01 1.79
CA VAL A 74 -3.70 -5.95 0.65
C VAL A 74 -5.15 -6.01 1.15
N ASP A 75 -5.45 -6.90 2.07
CA ASP A 75 -6.80 -7.03 2.66
C ASP A 75 -7.23 -5.74 3.35
N THR A 76 -6.32 -5.10 4.09
CA THR A 76 -6.56 -3.80 4.74
C THR A 76 -6.84 -2.70 3.71
N ALA A 77 -6.08 -2.65 2.62
CA ALA A 77 -6.29 -1.68 1.55
C ALA A 77 -7.64 -1.88 0.87
N LEU A 78 -8.03 -3.13 0.59
CA LEU A 78 -9.32 -3.45 -0.02
C LEU A 78 -10.49 -3.13 0.93
N ALA A 79 -10.35 -3.41 2.22
CA ALA A 79 -11.35 -3.06 3.23
C ALA A 79 -11.51 -1.55 3.34
N HIS A 80 -10.41 -0.80 3.31
CA HIS A 80 -10.43 0.67 3.30
C HIS A 80 -11.15 1.22 2.06
N PHE A 81 -10.88 0.65 0.88
CA PHE A 81 -11.59 1.00 -0.35
C PHE A 81 -13.10 0.76 -0.21
N GLY A 82 -13.51 -0.41 0.29
CA GLY A 82 -14.92 -0.72 0.53
C GLY A 82 -15.59 0.30 1.45
N HIS A 83 -14.92 0.66 2.54
CA HIS A 83 -15.42 1.67 3.47
C HIS A 83 -15.60 3.04 2.82
N LEU A 84 -14.67 3.45 1.96
CA LEU A 84 -14.80 4.71 1.22
C LEU A 84 -15.97 4.68 0.23
N VAL A 85 -16.21 3.54 -0.41
CA VAL A 85 -17.37 3.36 -1.30
C VAL A 85 -18.68 3.48 -0.52
N ASP A 86 -18.77 2.84 0.66
CA ASP A 86 -19.94 2.95 1.53
C ASP A 86 -20.19 4.38 1.98
N GLN A 87 -19.13 5.10 2.38
CA GLN A 87 -19.25 6.52 2.74
C GLN A 87 -19.71 7.38 1.57
N LEU A 88 -19.25 7.12 0.36
CA LEU A 88 -19.69 7.84 -0.82
C LEU A 88 -21.15 7.57 -1.12
N ASP A 89 -21.58 6.32 -1.00
CA ASP A 89 -22.99 5.95 -1.21
C ASP A 89 -23.91 6.67 -0.21
N ASP A 90 -23.50 6.76 1.05
CA ASP A 90 -24.25 7.48 2.10
C ASP A 90 -24.36 9.00 1.82
N LEU A 91 -23.38 9.58 1.12
CA LEU A 91 -23.37 11.00 0.76
C LEU A 91 -24.20 11.32 -0.50
N LEU A 92 -24.46 10.34 -1.33
CA LEU A 92 -25.23 10.50 -2.56
C LEU A 92 -26.72 10.24 -2.30
#